data_4444c822a87507964ac786083b8f6ecd
#
_entry.id   4444c822a87507964ac786083b8f6ecd
#
_cell.length_a   1.000
_cell.length_b   1.000
_cell.length_c   1.000
_cell.angle_alpha   90.00
_cell.angle_beta   90.00
_cell.angle_gamma   90.00
#
_symmetry.space_group_name_H-M   'P 1'
#
loop_
_entity.id
_entity.type
_entity.pdbx_description
1 polymer ?
#
loop_
_entity_poly.entity_id
_entity_poly.type
_entity_poly.pdbx_seq_one_letter_code
_entity_poly.pdbx_strand_id
1 'polypeptide(L)'
;NGTSMTNILHTFWELEDNKLVAMTLLELASLFRNRELAIPMYVKFSVEIEKIANKLQMYPYQKVEVNNNMINDIEDDEVTINIRPEIYEHIKRYLVTQDYYHAVEESYKIVRQKLKDLTGEEQAHKAFCNENFEKIFGHVPKDDAEKDFFEGAKFLNMAIQRFRNEKAHTPAKPLGMNLAIHYISLASLAYELISGN
;
A
#
# COMPACT_ATOMS: atom_id res chain seq x y z
N ASN A 1 32.88 17.99 1.62
CA ASN A 1 32.78 16.92 2.62
C ASN A 1 31.44 16.99 3.38
N GLY A 2 30.32 16.99 2.64
CA GLY A 2 28.98 16.89 3.20
C GLY A 2 28.50 15.45 3.35
N THR A 3 29.41 14.53 3.61
CA THR A 3 29.19 13.11 3.40
C THR A 3 28.69 12.33 4.62
N SER A 4 28.77 12.86 5.83
CA SER A 4 28.49 12.05 7.01
C SER A 4 26.99 11.88 7.30
N MET A 5 26.25 12.98 7.34
CA MET A 5 24.83 12.92 7.73
C MET A 5 23.94 12.36 6.62
N THR A 6 24.20 12.73 5.38
CA THR A 6 23.45 12.23 4.22
C THR A 6 23.66 10.73 4.02
N ASN A 7 24.90 10.25 4.22
CA ASN A 7 25.20 8.82 4.13
C ASN A 7 24.57 8.04 5.29
N ILE A 8 24.56 8.58 6.51
CA ILE A 8 23.88 7.96 7.65
C ILE A 8 22.38 7.86 7.38
N LEU A 9 21.76 8.93 6.90
CA LEU A 9 20.34 8.93 6.53
C LEU A 9 20.04 7.93 5.40
N HIS A 10 20.94 7.83 4.40
CA HIS A 10 20.80 6.85 3.31
C HIS A 10 20.90 5.41 3.83
N THR A 11 21.86 5.15 4.74
CA THR A 11 22.01 3.83 5.37
C THR A 11 20.78 3.47 6.20
N PHE A 12 20.21 4.42 6.95
CA PHE A 12 18.94 4.19 7.65
C PHE A 12 17.76 3.91 6.71
N TRP A 13 17.77 4.50 5.53
CA TRP A 13 16.74 4.30 4.51
C TRP A 13 16.80 2.91 3.88
N GLU A 14 17.99 2.31 3.85
CA GLU A 14 18.23 0.97 3.33
C GLU A 14 18.00 -0.14 4.38
N LEU A 15 17.90 0.23 5.67
CA LEU A 15 17.59 -0.71 6.74
C LEU A 15 16.09 -1.02 6.73
N GLU A 16 15.74 -2.25 6.37
CA GLU A 16 14.37 -2.77 6.37
C GLU A 16 13.85 -3.11 7.77
N ASP A 17 14.63 -2.86 8.82
CA ASP A 17 14.29 -3.18 10.22
C ASP A 17 14.04 -1.90 11.03
N ASN A 18 12.77 -1.55 11.21
CA ASN A 18 12.36 -0.40 12.01
C ASN A 18 12.79 -0.48 13.47
N LYS A 19 12.93 -1.67 14.04
CA LYS A 19 13.37 -1.85 15.41
C LYS A 19 14.86 -1.50 15.56
N LEU A 20 15.67 -1.94 14.61
CA LEU A 20 17.10 -1.59 14.57
C LEU A 20 17.29 -0.09 14.34
N VAL A 21 16.54 0.49 13.41
CA VAL A 21 16.54 1.94 13.16
C VAL A 21 16.15 2.71 14.41
N ALA A 22 15.08 2.31 15.09
CA ALA A 22 14.62 2.96 16.32
C ALA A 22 15.66 2.87 17.45
N MET A 23 16.29 1.72 17.64
CA MET A 23 17.35 1.55 18.64
C MET A 23 18.54 2.45 18.36
N THR A 24 18.99 2.53 17.12
CA THR A 24 20.12 3.38 16.72
C THR A 24 19.78 4.88 16.88
N LEU A 25 18.54 5.28 16.58
CA LEU A 25 18.08 6.65 16.82
C LEU A 25 18.04 7.00 18.32
N LEU A 26 17.62 6.06 19.18
CA LEU A 26 17.64 6.26 20.64
C LEU A 26 19.06 6.41 21.18
N GLU A 27 20.02 5.61 20.70
CA GLU A 27 21.43 5.78 21.04
C GLU A 27 21.95 7.16 20.58
N LEU A 28 21.64 7.57 19.37
CA LEU A 28 22.02 8.88 18.84
C LEU A 28 21.43 10.01 19.70
N ALA A 29 20.17 9.92 20.08
CA ALA A 29 19.52 10.89 20.97
C ALA A 29 20.21 10.96 22.34
N SER A 30 20.61 9.81 22.89
CA SER A 30 21.36 9.73 24.15
C SER A 30 22.73 10.41 24.04
N LEU A 31 23.45 10.21 22.93
CA LEU A 31 24.73 10.85 22.67
C LEU A 31 24.61 12.38 22.60
N PHE A 32 23.53 12.89 22.01
CA PHE A 32 23.28 14.34 21.99
C PHE A 32 22.94 14.94 23.37
N ARG A 33 22.30 14.17 24.25
CA ARG A 33 22.00 14.60 25.62
C ARG A 33 23.24 14.60 26.52
N ASN A 34 24.13 13.64 26.37
CA ASN A 34 25.25 13.40 27.25
C ASN A 34 26.48 14.26 26.91
N ARG A 35 26.43 15.07 25.86
CA ARG A 35 27.50 16.06 25.60
C ARG A 35 27.40 17.19 26.62
N GLU A 36 28.44 17.35 27.43
CA GLU A 36 28.56 18.33 28.52
C GLU A 36 28.39 19.81 28.09
N LEU A 37 28.36 20.08 26.82
CA LEU A 37 27.94 21.34 26.21
C LEU A 37 26.51 21.19 25.67
N ALA A 38 25.53 21.22 26.55
CA ALA A 38 24.11 21.23 26.18
C ALA A 38 23.76 22.52 25.42
N ILE A 39 24.17 22.61 24.16
CA ILE A 39 23.65 23.61 23.26
C ILE A 39 22.14 23.36 23.15
N PRO A 40 21.26 24.33 23.46
CA PRO A 40 19.80 24.14 23.49
C PRO A 40 19.25 23.50 22.22
N MET A 41 19.93 23.70 21.10
CA MET A 41 19.60 23.09 19.81
C MET A 41 19.73 21.54 19.82
N TYR A 42 20.80 21.01 20.45
CA TYR A 42 21.00 19.56 20.53
C TYR A 42 19.98 18.87 21.44
N VAL A 43 19.57 19.53 22.52
CA VAL A 43 18.51 19.03 23.40
C VAL A 43 17.18 18.96 22.65
N LYS A 44 16.85 19.98 21.86
CA LYS A 44 15.64 19.97 21.02
C LYS A 44 15.69 18.86 19.96
N PHE A 45 16.84 18.66 19.29
CA PHE A 45 17.05 17.59 18.33
C PHE A 45 16.90 16.21 18.99
N SER A 46 17.45 15.99 20.18
CA SER A 46 17.33 14.70 20.86
C SER A 46 15.86 14.33 21.14
N VAL A 47 15.04 15.30 21.54
CA VAL A 47 13.61 15.09 21.79
C VAL A 47 12.87 14.72 20.51
N GLU A 48 13.17 15.38 19.39
CA GLU A 48 12.53 15.04 18.11
C GLU A 48 12.98 13.67 17.58
N ILE A 49 14.25 13.32 17.72
CA ILE A 49 14.77 11.99 17.36
C ILE A 49 14.09 10.90 18.20
N GLU A 50 13.91 11.10 19.51
CA GLU A 50 13.19 10.14 20.36
C GLU A 50 11.72 9.99 19.99
N LYS A 51 11.05 11.07 19.62
CA LYS A 51 9.66 10.97 19.13
C LYS A 51 9.57 10.12 17.86
N ILE A 52 10.53 10.26 16.94
CA ILE A 52 10.59 9.46 15.71
C ILE A 52 10.88 8.00 16.05
N ALA A 53 11.89 7.74 16.92
CA ALA A 53 12.24 6.39 17.34
C ALA A 53 11.07 5.67 18.02
N ASN A 54 10.37 6.36 18.93
CA ASN A 54 9.19 5.80 19.61
C ASN A 54 8.05 5.50 18.63
N LYS A 55 7.83 6.36 17.62
CA LYS A 55 6.86 6.06 16.56
C LYS A 55 7.25 4.82 15.76
N LEU A 56 8.52 4.67 15.40
CA LEU A 56 9.00 3.48 14.68
C LEU A 56 8.85 2.19 15.50
N GLN A 57 9.00 2.26 16.83
CA GLN A 57 8.75 1.12 17.72
C GLN A 57 7.27 0.80 17.88
N MET A 58 6.40 1.81 17.89
CA MET A 58 4.94 1.62 18.01
C MET A 58 4.31 1.08 16.72
N TYR A 59 4.97 1.32 15.58
CA TYR A 59 4.53 0.83 14.28
C TYR A 59 5.65 -0.06 13.71
N PRO A 60 5.78 -1.31 14.19
CA PRO A 60 6.72 -2.24 13.56
C PRO A 60 6.43 -2.26 12.06
N TYR A 61 7.49 -2.22 11.29
CA TYR A 61 7.41 -2.30 9.84
C TYR A 61 6.66 -3.59 9.49
N GLN A 62 5.42 -3.45 9.05
CA GLN A 62 4.73 -4.56 8.42
C GLN A 62 5.35 -4.70 7.03
N LYS A 63 6.27 -5.64 6.91
CA LYS A 63 6.84 -6.02 5.64
C LYS A 63 5.68 -6.49 4.77
N VAL A 64 5.30 -5.70 3.79
CA VAL A 64 4.43 -6.16 2.73
C VAL A 64 5.29 -7.06 1.86
N GLU A 65 5.37 -8.33 2.21
CA GLU A 65 6.05 -9.32 1.38
C GLU A 65 5.23 -9.54 0.12
N VAL A 66 5.81 -9.16 -1.01
CA VAL A 66 5.29 -9.59 -2.31
C VAL A 66 5.70 -11.04 -2.48
N ASN A 67 4.87 -11.95 -2.02
CA ASN A 67 5.06 -13.36 -2.28
C ASN A 67 4.39 -13.68 -3.63
N ASN A 68 5.14 -14.26 -4.55
CA ASN A 68 4.62 -14.70 -5.86
C ASN A 68 3.64 -15.90 -5.75
N ASN A 69 3.48 -16.44 -4.56
CA ASN A 69 2.48 -17.46 -4.27
C ASN A 69 1.31 -16.80 -3.54
N MET A 70 0.15 -16.77 -4.17
CA MET A 70 -1.09 -16.19 -3.65
C MET A 70 -1.66 -16.99 -2.47
N ILE A 71 -0.90 -17.11 -1.39
CA ILE A 71 -1.34 -17.76 -0.15
C ILE A 71 -1.33 -16.68 0.93
N ASN A 72 -2.48 -16.43 1.53
CA ASN A 72 -2.56 -15.66 2.76
C ASN A 72 -2.11 -16.57 3.91
N ASP A 73 -0.97 -16.28 4.50
CA ASP A 73 -0.46 -17.05 5.64
C ASP A 73 -0.95 -16.40 6.94
N ILE A 74 -1.42 -17.25 7.85
CA ILE A 74 -1.76 -16.89 9.23
C ILE A 74 -0.76 -17.59 10.10
N GLU A 75 0.24 -16.86 10.59
CA GLU A 75 1.22 -17.34 11.56
C GLU A 75 1.13 -16.45 12.82
N ASP A 76 1.07 -17.07 13.99
CA ASP A 76 1.16 -16.41 15.30
C ASP A 76 0.31 -15.13 15.48
N ASP A 77 -0.98 -15.19 15.15
CA ASP A 77 -1.93 -14.06 15.21
C ASP A 77 -1.66 -12.91 14.22
N GLU A 78 -0.72 -13.05 13.29
CA GLU A 78 -0.48 -12.12 12.19
C GLU A 78 -1.19 -12.58 10.91
N VAL A 79 -1.85 -11.65 10.23
CA VAL A 79 -2.45 -11.88 8.91
C VAL A 79 -1.65 -11.14 7.85
N THR A 80 -1.00 -11.88 6.97
CA THR A 80 -0.29 -11.32 5.83
C THR A 80 -1.23 -11.22 4.62
N ILE A 81 -1.41 -10.03 4.09
CA ILE A 81 -2.20 -9.80 2.88
C ILE A 81 -1.23 -9.54 1.72
N ASN A 82 -1.25 -10.43 0.73
CA ASN A 82 -0.44 -10.30 -0.46
C ASN A 82 -1.09 -9.34 -1.46
N ILE A 83 -0.35 -8.35 -1.89
CA ILE A 83 -0.79 -7.42 -2.94
C ILE A 83 -0.27 -7.91 -4.29
N ARG A 84 -1.13 -7.92 -5.29
CA ARG A 84 -0.75 -8.31 -6.67
C ARG A 84 0.49 -7.53 -7.13
N PRO A 85 1.52 -8.22 -7.68
CA PRO A 85 2.76 -7.58 -8.12
C PRO A 85 2.52 -6.44 -9.10
N GLU A 86 1.53 -6.58 -9.99
CA GLU A 86 1.18 -5.58 -10.98
C GLU A 86 0.71 -4.27 -10.34
N ILE A 87 0.09 -4.33 -9.16
CA ILE A 87 -0.31 -3.16 -8.38
C ILE A 87 0.89 -2.65 -7.58
N TYR A 88 1.57 -3.54 -6.86
CA TYR A 88 2.66 -3.18 -5.95
C TYR A 88 3.77 -2.39 -6.65
N GLU A 89 4.21 -2.83 -7.83
CA GLU A 89 5.26 -2.15 -8.60
C GLU A 89 4.94 -0.68 -8.90
N HIS A 90 3.67 -0.35 -9.06
CA HIS A 90 3.24 1.02 -9.32
C HIS A 90 3.11 1.88 -8.06
N ILE A 91 2.79 1.26 -6.92
CA ILE A 91 2.51 2.00 -5.69
C ILE A 91 3.68 2.03 -4.70
N LYS A 92 4.69 1.16 -4.84
CA LYS A 92 5.80 1.01 -3.87
C LYS A 92 6.49 2.33 -3.53
N ARG A 93 6.70 3.22 -4.50
CA ARG A 93 7.30 4.53 -4.28
C ARG A 93 6.47 5.41 -3.34
N TYR A 94 5.15 5.35 -3.46
CA TYR A 94 4.25 6.12 -2.61
C TYR A 94 4.15 5.55 -1.20
N LEU A 95 4.24 4.22 -1.05
CA LEU A 95 4.30 3.57 0.25
C LEU A 95 5.55 3.97 1.01
N VAL A 96 6.71 3.98 0.35
CA VAL A 96 8.00 4.40 0.94
C VAL A 96 7.94 5.86 1.39
N THR A 97 7.34 6.75 0.61
CA THR A 97 7.19 8.17 0.95
C THR A 97 5.99 8.47 1.86
N GLN A 98 5.25 7.44 2.29
CA GLN A 98 4.02 7.54 3.08
C GLN A 98 2.93 8.39 2.40
N ASP A 99 2.96 8.48 1.09
CA ASP A 99 1.95 9.13 0.29
C ASP A 99 0.80 8.15 -0.01
N TYR A 100 0.10 7.78 1.04
CA TYR A 100 -0.95 6.77 0.98
C TYR A 100 -2.13 7.14 0.08
N TYR A 101 -2.39 8.42 -0.06
CA TYR A 101 -3.45 8.90 -0.96
C TYR A 101 -3.15 8.50 -2.42
N HIS A 102 -1.95 8.82 -2.91
CA HIS A 102 -1.55 8.47 -4.27
C HIS A 102 -1.32 6.97 -4.44
N ALA A 103 -0.85 6.26 -3.40
CA ALA A 103 -0.77 4.80 -3.46
C ALA A 103 -2.13 4.16 -3.75
N VAL A 104 -3.18 4.59 -3.05
CA VAL A 104 -4.56 4.11 -3.28
C VAL A 104 -5.08 4.53 -4.66
N GLU A 105 -4.87 5.78 -5.05
CA GLU A 105 -5.32 6.27 -6.36
C GLU A 105 -4.70 5.49 -7.52
N GLU A 106 -3.39 5.24 -7.46
CA GLU A 106 -2.68 4.46 -8.47
C GLU A 106 -3.15 3.00 -8.50
N SER A 107 -3.36 2.37 -7.34
CA SER A 107 -3.90 1.00 -7.30
C SER A 107 -5.24 0.88 -8.05
N TYR A 108 -6.11 1.86 -7.90
CA TYR A 108 -7.40 1.88 -8.60
C TYR A 108 -7.26 2.14 -10.11
N LYS A 109 -6.27 2.93 -10.54
CA LYS A 109 -5.97 3.16 -11.95
C LYS A 109 -5.53 1.87 -12.64
N ILE A 110 -4.73 1.04 -11.97
CA ILE A 110 -4.26 -0.24 -12.50
C ILE A 110 -5.43 -1.21 -12.72
N VAL A 111 -6.34 -1.33 -11.75
CA VAL A 111 -7.54 -2.16 -11.88
C VAL A 111 -8.40 -1.69 -13.07
N ARG A 112 -8.63 -0.40 -13.18
CA ARG A 112 -9.39 0.19 -14.30
C ARG A 112 -8.72 -0.06 -15.64
N GLN A 113 -7.39 0.08 -15.72
CA GLN A 113 -6.65 -0.18 -16.96
C GLN A 113 -6.76 -1.65 -17.36
N LYS A 114 -6.61 -2.58 -16.42
CA LYS A 114 -6.79 -4.01 -16.67
C LYS A 114 -8.18 -4.31 -17.23
N LEU A 115 -9.23 -3.73 -16.63
CA LEU A 115 -10.60 -3.92 -17.09
C LEU A 115 -10.80 -3.39 -18.52
N LYS A 116 -10.21 -2.23 -18.83
CA LYS A 116 -10.22 -1.64 -20.17
C LYS A 116 -9.50 -2.54 -21.19
N ASP A 117 -8.35 -3.08 -20.82
CA ASP A 117 -7.55 -3.95 -21.71
C ASP A 117 -8.32 -5.23 -22.06
N LEU A 118 -9.10 -5.78 -21.11
CA LEU A 118 -9.90 -6.99 -21.32
C LEU A 118 -11.16 -6.73 -22.15
N THR A 119 -11.86 -5.63 -21.88
CA THR A 119 -13.23 -5.43 -22.40
C THR A 119 -13.37 -4.28 -23.39
N GLY A 120 -12.37 -3.40 -23.48
CA GLY A 120 -12.45 -2.12 -24.19
C GLY A 120 -13.15 -1.02 -23.41
N GLU A 121 -13.77 -1.34 -22.26
CA GLU A 121 -14.57 -0.43 -21.45
C GLU A 121 -13.87 -0.02 -20.15
N GLU A 122 -13.83 1.28 -19.89
CA GLU A 122 -13.22 1.81 -18.65
C GLU A 122 -14.17 1.82 -17.46
N GLN A 123 -15.48 1.83 -17.73
CA GLN A 123 -16.51 1.93 -16.70
C GLN A 123 -16.99 0.54 -16.31
N ALA A 124 -16.84 0.17 -15.04
CA ALA A 124 -17.18 -1.18 -14.59
C ALA A 124 -18.61 -1.61 -14.96
N HIS A 125 -19.59 -0.70 -14.83
CA HIS A 125 -20.99 -1.05 -15.18
C HIS A 125 -21.19 -1.37 -16.67
N LYS A 126 -20.33 -0.91 -17.57
CA LYS A 126 -20.33 -1.25 -19.00
C LYS A 126 -19.46 -2.47 -19.28
N ALA A 127 -18.32 -2.55 -18.64
CA ALA A 127 -17.37 -3.65 -18.81
C ALA A 127 -17.99 -4.98 -18.36
N PHE A 128 -18.75 -5.00 -17.27
CA PHE A 128 -19.43 -6.18 -16.76
C PHE A 128 -20.84 -6.35 -17.38
N CYS A 129 -20.90 -6.43 -18.69
CA CYS A 129 -22.09 -6.91 -19.43
C CYS A 129 -21.93 -8.40 -19.75
N ASN A 130 -23.03 -9.09 -20.02
CA ASN A 130 -23.01 -10.55 -20.25
C ASN A 130 -22.08 -10.96 -21.41
N GLU A 131 -21.95 -10.11 -22.43
CA GLU A 131 -21.09 -10.32 -23.59
C GLU A 131 -19.61 -10.33 -23.25
N ASN A 132 -19.22 -9.74 -22.13
CA ASN A 132 -17.84 -9.67 -21.66
C ASN A 132 -17.50 -10.72 -20.60
N PHE A 133 -18.43 -11.57 -20.20
CA PHE A 133 -18.18 -12.60 -19.19
C PHE A 133 -16.94 -13.45 -19.55
N GLU A 134 -16.91 -13.98 -20.76
CA GLU A 134 -15.81 -14.81 -21.25
C GLU A 134 -14.48 -14.04 -21.34
N LYS A 135 -14.51 -12.75 -21.68
CA LYS A 135 -13.30 -11.92 -21.71
C LYS A 135 -12.70 -11.69 -20.33
N ILE A 136 -13.56 -11.62 -19.30
CA ILE A 136 -13.15 -11.35 -17.93
C ILE A 136 -12.72 -12.65 -17.23
N PHE A 137 -13.47 -13.74 -17.41
CA PHE A 137 -13.24 -14.99 -16.69
C PHE A 137 -12.63 -16.11 -17.53
N GLY A 138 -12.41 -15.89 -18.82
CA GLY A 138 -11.78 -16.87 -19.71
C GLY A 138 -12.68 -18.04 -20.15
N HIS A 139 -13.93 -18.07 -19.71
CA HIS A 139 -14.91 -19.11 -20.06
C HIS A 139 -16.35 -18.56 -19.99
N VAL A 140 -17.29 -19.28 -20.58
CA VAL A 140 -18.72 -18.99 -20.46
C VAL A 140 -19.27 -19.42 -19.09
N PRO A 141 -20.32 -18.77 -18.56
CA PRO A 141 -20.86 -19.13 -17.24
C PRO A 141 -21.42 -20.56 -17.27
N LYS A 142 -21.01 -21.36 -16.29
CA LYS A 142 -21.44 -22.78 -16.16
C LYS A 142 -22.77 -22.92 -15.42
N ASP A 143 -22.99 -22.02 -14.46
CA ASP A 143 -24.19 -22.08 -13.61
C ASP A 143 -24.59 -20.67 -13.12
N ASP A 144 -25.63 -20.60 -12.30
CA ASP A 144 -26.11 -19.34 -11.76
C ASP A 144 -25.20 -18.79 -10.65
N ALA A 145 -24.45 -19.65 -9.94
CA ALA A 145 -23.49 -19.17 -8.92
C ALA A 145 -22.34 -18.40 -9.57
N GLU A 146 -21.86 -18.82 -10.74
CA GLU A 146 -20.85 -18.06 -11.48
C GLU A 146 -21.39 -16.72 -11.99
N LYS A 147 -22.67 -16.65 -12.36
CA LYS A 147 -23.31 -15.38 -12.73
C LYS A 147 -23.42 -14.44 -11.52
N ASP A 148 -23.80 -14.97 -10.36
CA ASP A 148 -23.85 -14.19 -9.11
C ASP A 148 -22.45 -13.71 -8.72
N PHE A 149 -21.41 -14.51 -8.88
CA PHE A 149 -20.04 -14.15 -8.66
C PHE A 149 -19.58 -13.02 -9.61
N PHE A 150 -19.96 -13.09 -10.88
CA PHE A 150 -19.70 -12.03 -11.86
C PHE A 150 -20.34 -10.70 -11.46
N GLU A 151 -21.58 -10.72 -10.99
CA GLU A 151 -22.24 -9.52 -10.45
C GLU A 151 -21.53 -9.02 -9.18
N GLY A 152 -21.07 -9.91 -8.30
CA GLY A 152 -20.25 -9.55 -7.13
C GLY A 152 -18.96 -8.85 -7.52
N ALA A 153 -18.22 -9.37 -8.48
CA ALA A 153 -17.01 -8.77 -9.03
C ALA A 153 -17.29 -7.41 -9.67
N LYS A 154 -18.43 -7.26 -10.37
CA LYS A 154 -18.91 -6.00 -10.92
C LYS A 154 -19.13 -4.95 -9.81
N PHE A 155 -19.84 -5.31 -8.73
CA PHE A 155 -20.08 -4.39 -7.62
C PHE A 155 -18.80 -3.94 -6.95
N LEU A 156 -17.84 -4.83 -6.74
CA LEU A 156 -16.54 -4.48 -6.20
C LEU A 156 -15.80 -3.47 -7.09
N ASN A 157 -15.75 -3.73 -8.40
CA ASN A 157 -15.11 -2.83 -9.35
C ASN A 157 -15.83 -1.47 -9.45
N MET A 158 -17.15 -1.45 -9.38
CA MET A 158 -17.94 -0.22 -9.32
C MET A 158 -17.65 0.57 -8.04
N ALA A 159 -17.54 -0.09 -6.88
CA ALA A 159 -17.20 0.55 -5.62
C ALA A 159 -15.81 1.22 -5.68
N ILE A 160 -14.80 0.50 -6.18
CA ILE A 160 -13.44 1.02 -6.38
C ILE A 160 -13.45 2.28 -7.27
N GLN A 161 -14.18 2.25 -8.38
CA GLN A 161 -14.31 3.41 -9.26
C GLN A 161 -14.98 4.60 -8.56
N ARG A 162 -15.97 4.36 -7.70
CA ARG A 162 -16.63 5.42 -6.92
C ARG A 162 -15.69 6.02 -5.88
N PHE A 163 -14.95 5.20 -5.15
CA PHE A 163 -13.95 5.68 -4.18
C PHE A 163 -12.88 6.53 -4.86
N ARG A 164 -12.42 6.15 -6.05
CA ARG A 164 -11.49 6.96 -6.84
C ARG A 164 -12.10 8.30 -7.25
N ASN A 165 -13.35 8.31 -7.71
CA ASN A 165 -14.01 9.54 -8.17
C ASN A 165 -14.19 10.54 -7.02
N GLU A 166 -14.54 10.09 -5.83
CA GLU A 166 -14.58 10.91 -4.63
C GLU A 166 -13.24 11.59 -4.38
N LYS A 167 -12.15 10.83 -4.45
CA LYS A 167 -10.79 11.34 -4.23
C LYS A 167 -10.35 12.32 -5.33
N ALA A 168 -10.74 12.11 -6.57
CA ALA A 168 -10.39 12.98 -7.70
C ALA A 168 -11.08 14.36 -7.65
N HIS A 169 -12.20 14.47 -6.93
CA HIS A 169 -13.00 15.71 -6.84
C HIS A 169 -12.88 16.41 -5.48
N THR A 170 -12.19 15.82 -4.52
CA THR A 170 -11.93 16.43 -3.22
C THR A 170 -10.44 16.72 -3.07
N PRO A 171 -10.05 17.84 -2.39
CA PRO A 171 -8.65 18.06 -2.07
C PRO A 171 -8.06 16.85 -1.34
N ALA A 172 -6.80 16.50 -1.68
CA ALA A 172 -6.10 15.40 -1.06
C ALA A 172 -6.11 15.57 0.47
N LYS A 173 -6.84 14.70 1.16
CA LYS A 173 -6.82 14.63 2.62
C LYS A 173 -5.79 13.60 3.04
N PRO A 174 -5.05 13.83 4.14
CA PRO A 174 -4.16 12.81 4.67
C PRO A 174 -4.92 11.51 4.90
N LEU A 175 -4.46 10.44 4.25
CA LEU A 175 -5.00 9.10 4.43
C LEU A 175 -4.11 8.34 5.40
N GLY A 176 -4.71 7.76 6.45
CA GLY A 176 -3.97 6.92 7.39
C GLY A 176 -3.55 5.59 6.74
N MET A 177 -2.39 5.07 7.14
CA MET A 177 -1.79 3.85 6.61
C MET A 177 -2.78 2.66 6.63
N ASN A 178 -3.42 2.39 7.77
CA ASN A 178 -4.33 1.25 7.90
C ASN A 178 -5.49 1.31 6.89
N LEU A 179 -6.09 2.48 6.72
CA LEU A 179 -7.19 2.65 5.77
C LEU A 179 -6.69 2.51 4.32
N ALA A 180 -5.47 2.99 4.03
CA ALA A 180 -4.85 2.82 2.73
C ALA A 180 -4.62 1.34 2.39
N ILE A 181 -4.13 0.56 3.36
CA ILE A 181 -3.91 -0.89 3.19
C ILE A 181 -5.23 -1.59 2.83
N HIS A 182 -6.34 -1.27 3.52
CA HIS A 182 -7.64 -1.83 3.16
C HIS A 182 -8.04 -1.49 1.72
N TYR A 183 -7.89 -0.26 1.28
CA TYR A 183 -8.21 0.14 -0.09
C TYR A 183 -7.32 -0.53 -1.14
N ILE A 184 -6.01 -0.66 -0.85
CA ILE A 184 -5.06 -1.34 -1.74
C ILE A 184 -5.38 -2.84 -1.81
N SER A 185 -5.75 -3.46 -0.70
CA SER A 185 -6.17 -4.87 -0.65
C SER A 185 -7.44 -5.10 -1.47
N LEU A 186 -8.42 -4.20 -1.40
CA LEU A 186 -9.62 -4.27 -2.24
C LEU A 186 -9.28 -4.13 -3.73
N ALA A 187 -8.35 -3.24 -4.08
CA ALA A 187 -7.88 -3.11 -5.45
C ALA A 187 -7.15 -4.38 -5.92
N SER A 188 -6.32 -4.98 -5.07
CA SER A 188 -5.63 -6.24 -5.34
C SER A 188 -6.61 -7.37 -5.59
N LEU A 189 -7.61 -7.52 -4.73
CA LEU A 189 -8.68 -8.50 -4.91
C LEU A 189 -9.45 -8.28 -6.23
N ALA A 190 -9.85 -7.03 -6.50
CA ALA A 190 -10.59 -6.73 -7.74
C ALA A 190 -9.76 -7.03 -9.00
N TYR A 191 -8.46 -6.75 -8.97
CA TYR A 191 -7.53 -7.08 -10.05
C TYR A 191 -7.44 -8.59 -10.27
N GLU A 192 -7.31 -9.34 -9.19
CA GLU A 192 -7.24 -10.80 -9.21
C GLU A 192 -8.50 -11.41 -9.83
N LEU A 193 -9.68 -10.97 -9.37
CA LEU A 193 -10.96 -11.48 -9.87
C LEU A 193 -11.20 -11.26 -11.37
N ILE A 194 -10.56 -10.25 -11.97
CA ILE A 194 -10.65 -9.96 -13.42
C ILE A 194 -9.42 -10.45 -14.20
N SER A 195 -8.46 -11.11 -13.57
CA SER A 195 -7.24 -11.55 -14.26
C SER A 195 -7.33 -12.97 -14.80
N GLY A 196 -8.41 -13.68 -14.53
CA GLY A 196 -8.62 -15.09 -14.86
C GLY A 196 -7.55 -15.98 -14.22
N ASN A 197 -7.91 -16.87 -13.33
CA ASN A 197 -7.04 -17.95 -12.87
C ASN A 197 -6.88 -19.01 -13.97
#